data_cf4f83af009a56d6c75c87c5d3ef39ae
#
_entry.id   cf4f83af009a56d6c75c87c5d3ef39ae
#
_cell.length_a   1.000
_cell.length_b   1.000
_cell.length_c   1.000
_cell.angle_alpha   90.00
_cell.angle_beta   90.00
_cell.angle_gamma   90.00
#
_symmetry.space_group_name_H-M   'P 1'
#
loop_
_entity.id
_entity.type
_entity.pdbx_description
1 polymer ?
#
loop_
_entity_poly.entity_id
_entity_poly.type
_entity_poly.pdbx_seq_one_letter_code
_entity_poly.pdbx_strand_id
1 'polypeptide(L)'
;MATAAAMALPIISGAQNPIVQTWFTSDPAPMVDGDRMYVYTGHDEDGADFFWMYEWRAYSTTDMANWTDHGSLMSLDTFSWADDRAWAAQTIKRNGKYYWYICAHSKLSGGMAIGVAVADSPTGPFKDALGKPLFDNGKWDNIDPTVLIDDDGQAYLYWGNPNVYVAKLNEDMVSFKGEVTMMEQTEEGFGAPQMNKRVKGKKYKDCYTEGPWITKRNGKYMLLYAAGGVPEHIAYSISDTPVGPWKYMGPIMPLEDTKSFTNHCGVADYKGHSYFFYHTGKLPGGGGFGRSAAVEEFKYNADGTFPIIHHTDKGVDPIGKLNPFQRVEAETMAFSRGVKSEQNAKDGVYITEIHNGDYIKVREVDFSKQPRLFSASVSSGIRGGVMEVHLDSIKGEKIAEIKIGNTGGWENWTSVNTEIEKTVSGIRDLYFVFKGEKGVKLMNFNWWQMSLSVPPREKNFKK
;
A
#
# COMPACT_ATOMS: atom_id res chain seq x y z
N MET A 1 3.97 -6.51 -39.11
CA MET A 1 4.26 -7.33 -37.91
C MET A 1 5.50 -6.71 -37.27
N ALA A 2 5.32 -5.92 -36.24
CA ALA A 2 6.39 -5.33 -35.47
C ALA A 2 6.53 -6.16 -34.17
N THR A 3 7.63 -6.90 -34.07
CA THR A 3 8.04 -7.65 -32.89
C THR A 3 8.49 -6.64 -31.84
N ALA A 4 7.66 -6.44 -30.80
CA ALA A 4 8.09 -5.73 -29.62
C ALA A 4 9.13 -6.58 -28.87
N ALA A 5 10.38 -6.17 -28.93
CA ALA A 5 11.44 -6.71 -28.10
C ALA A 5 11.23 -6.21 -26.66
N ALA A 6 10.80 -7.08 -25.77
CA ALA A 6 10.78 -6.80 -24.36
C ALA A 6 12.24 -6.63 -23.89
N MET A 7 12.67 -5.40 -23.63
CA MET A 7 13.93 -5.13 -22.96
C MET A 7 13.82 -5.65 -21.51
N ALA A 8 14.57 -6.71 -21.21
CA ALA A 8 14.75 -7.17 -19.84
C ALA A 8 15.52 -6.10 -19.06
N LEU A 9 14.82 -5.38 -18.19
CA LEU A 9 15.47 -4.51 -17.22
C LEU A 9 16.36 -5.36 -16.29
N PRO A 10 17.53 -4.86 -15.87
CA PRO A 10 18.40 -5.58 -14.96
C PRO A 10 17.67 -5.88 -13.67
N ILE A 11 17.73 -7.13 -13.22
CA ILE A 11 17.21 -7.56 -11.92
C ILE A 11 18.13 -6.94 -10.86
N ILE A 12 17.70 -5.85 -10.23
CA ILE A 12 18.36 -5.33 -9.03
C ILE A 12 17.93 -6.26 -7.89
N SER A 13 18.82 -7.14 -7.44
CA SER A 13 18.58 -8.13 -6.39
C SER A 13 18.50 -7.47 -5.00
N GLY A 14 17.71 -6.46 -4.81
CA GLY A 14 17.58 -5.70 -3.57
C GLY A 14 16.44 -4.69 -3.59
N ALA A 15 15.83 -4.47 -4.76
CA ALA A 15 14.71 -3.56 -4.89
C ALA A 15 13.51 -4.06 -4.10
N GLN A 16 12.94 -3.17 -3.27
CA GLN A 16 11.72 -3.41 -2.49
C GLN A 16 10.65 -2.35 -2.80
N ASN A 17 11.05 -1.22 -3.37
CA ASN A 17 10.13 -0.22 -3.88
C ASN A 17 9.82 -0.46 -5.37
N PRO A 18 8.54 -0.35 -5.76
CA PRO A 18 7.35 -0.18 -4.92
C PRO A 18 7.08 -1.39 -4.03
N ILE A 19 6.45 -1.17 -2.86
CA ILE A 19 6.19 -2.24 -1.88
C ILE A 19 5.12 -3.25 -2.31
N VAL A 20 4.30 -2.91 -3.31
CA VAL A 20 3.28 -3.77 -3.92
C VAL A 20 3.53 -3.83 -5.42
N GLN A 21 3.52 -5.05 -5.98
CA GLN A 21 3.72 -5.27 -7.43
C GLN A 21 2.52 -5.94 -8.10
N THR A 22 1.56 -6.43 -7.33
CA THR A 22 0.36 -7.12 -7.83
C THR A 22 -0.69 -6.18 -8.39
N TRP A 23 -0.71 -4.93 -7.91
CA TRP A 23 -1.65 -3.86 -8.28
C TRP A 23 -0.96 -2.51 -8.32
N PHE A 24 -1.52 -1.58 -9.07
CA PHE A 24 -1.16 -0.16 -8.94
C PHE A 24 -1.84 0.40 -7.69
N THR A 25 -1.03 0.95 -6.78
CA THR A 25 -1.46 1.47 -5.48
C THR A 25 -1.04 2.92 -5.34
N SER A 26 -1.98 3.80 -5.07
CA SER A 26 -1.72 5.23 -4.96
C SER A 26 -1.92 5.75 -3.55
N ASP A 27 -1.43 6.95 -3.29
CA ASP A 27 -1.77 7.78 -2.13
C ASP A 27 -1.65 7.02 -0.79
N PRO A 28 -0.47 6.45 -0.48
CA PRO A 28 -0.30 5.55 0.67
C PRO A 28 -0.46 6.27 2.00
N ALA A 29 -1.41 5.81 2.81
CA ALA A 29 -1.72 6.33 4.14
C ALA A 29 -1.37 5.31 5.22
N PRO A 30 -0.22 5.44 5.90
CA PRO A 30 0.20 4.51 6.94
C PRO A 30 -0.58 4.70 8.25
N MET A 31 -0.83 3.58 8.94
CA MET A 31 -1.35 3.53 10.31
C MET A 31 -0.69 2.42 11.09
N VAL A 32 -0.21 2.71 12.28
CA VAL A 32 0.33 1.70 13.20
C VAL A 32 -0.75 1.26 14.18
N ASP A 33 -0.95 -0.05 14.31
CA ASP A 33 -1.82 -0.64 15.31
C ASP A 33 -1.15 -1.85 15.98
N GLY A 34 -0.83 -1.70 17.25
CA GLY A 34 -0.06 -2.69 18.00
C GLY A 34 1.33 -2.91 17.43
N ASP A 35 1.63 -4.14 17.06
CA ASP A 35 2.90 -4.56 16.49
C ASP A 35 2.92 -4.56 14.95
N ARG A 36 1.90 -4.00 14.30
CA ARG A 36 1.72 -4.06 12.85
C ARG A 36 1.59 -2.66 12.23
N MET A 37 2.30 -2.47 11.13
CA MET A 37 2.12 -1.34 10.22
C MET A 37 1.08 -1.72 9.16
N TYR A 38 0.06 -0.90 8.98
CA TYR A 38 -0.88 -0.95 7.87
C TYR A 38 -0.62 0.20 6.91
N VAL A 39 -0.84 -0.03 5.63
CA VAL A 39 -0.85 1.02 4.60
C VAL A 39 -2.13 0.89 3.80
N TYR A 40 -2.94 1.92 3.83
CA TYR A 40 -4.17 2.03 3.06
C TYR A 40 -3.87 2.80 1.78
N THR A 41 -4.41 2.36 0.67
CA THR A 41 -4.13 2.94 -0.64
C THR A 41 -5.39 3.06 -1.48
N GLY A 42 -5.39 3.97 -2.43
CA GLY A 42 -6.24 3.87 -3.60
C GLY A 42 -5.72 2.79 -4.55
N HIS A 43 -6.49 2.50 -5.60
CA HIS A 43 -6.13 1.60 -6.68
C HIS A 43 -6.36 2.28 -8.02
N ASP A 44 -5.27 2.54 -8.76
CA ASP A 44 -5.34 3.01 -10.14
C ASP A 44 -5.64 1.81 -11.05
N GLU A 45 -6.65 1.91 -11.91
CA GLU A 45 -7.02 0.84 -12.83
C GLU A 45 -5.92 0.54 -13.85
N ASP A 46 -5.76 -0.73 -14.20
CA ASP A 46 -4.76 -1.17 -15.19
C ASP A 46 -5.01 -0.51 -16.58
N GLY A 47 -4.00 0.19 -17.10
CA GLY A 47 -4.08 0.85 -18.42
C GLY A 47 -4.89 2.15 -18.44
N ALA A 48 -5.18 2.72 -17.31
CA ALA A 48 -5.92 3.97 -17.18
C ALA A 48 -5.18 5.16 -17.84
N ASP A 49 -5.95 6.08 -18.42
CA ASP A 49 -5.51 7.35 -19.02
C ASP A 49 -5.93 8.58 -18.18
N PHE A 50 -6.53 8.31 -17.02
CA PHE A 50 -6.93 9.27 -15.99
C PHE A 50 -6.91 8.57 -14.63
N PHE A 51 -7.21 9.26 -13.53
CA PHE A 51 -7.33 8.71 -12.17
C PHE A 51 -8.63 7.92 -12.01
N TRP A 52 -8.81 6.87 -12.83
CA TRP A 52 -9.93 5.93 -12.71
C TRP A 52 -9.66 5.00 -11.54
N MET A 53 -10.42 5.17 -10.47
CA MET A 53 -10.25 4.48 -9.20
C MET A 53 -11.62 4.19 -8.61
N TYR A 54 -11.88 2.92 -8.24
CA TYR A 54 -13.21 2.47 -7.80
C TYR A 54 -13.19 1.79 -6.44
N GLU A 55 -12.00 1.53 -5.88
CA GLU A 55 -11.83 0.81 -4.62
C GLU A 55 -10.65 1.32 -3.80
N TRP A 56 -10.66 0.95 -2.52
CA TRP A 56 -9.55 1.17 -1.59
C TRP A 56 -9.04 -0.16 -1.05
N ARG A 57 -7.74 -0.32 -1.03
CA ARG A 57 -7.03 -1.53 -0.62
C ARG A 57 -6.20 -1.28 0.63
N ALA A 58 -5.82 -2.36 1.33
CA ALA A 58 -4.90 -2.26 2.45
C ALA A 58 -3.84 -3.37 2.42
N TYR A 59 -2.69 -3.01 2.92
CA TYR A 59 -1.52 -3.88 3.06
C TYR A 59 -0.99 -3.77 4.48
N SER A 60 -0.33 -4.82 4.99
CA SER A 60 0.26 -4.73 6.32
C SER A 60 1.56 -5.51 6.43
N THR A 61 2.40 -5.10 7.38
CA THR A 61 3.67 -5.76 7.68
C THR A 61 3.97 -5.74 9.17
N THR A 62 4.77 -6.69 9.63
CA THR A 62 5.38 -6.69 10.97
C THR A 62 6.89 -6.51 10.95
N ASP A 63 7.49 -6.54 9.76
CA ASP A 63 8.94 -6.57 9.54
C ASP A 63 9.46 -5.54 8.53
N MET A 64 8.56 -4.72 7.94
CA MET A 64 8.82 -3.74 6.88
C MET A 64 9.42 -4.32 5.58
N ALA A 65 9.47 -5.63 5.47
CA ALA A 65 9.99 -6.35 4.31
C ALA A 65 8.91 -7.11 3.55
N ASN A 66 8.10 -7.89 4.28
CA ASN A 66 7.04 -8.72 3.72
C ASN A 66 5.69 -8.04 3.97
N TRP A 67 4.98 -7.75 2.90
CA TRP A 67 3.68 -7.07 2.95
C TRP A 67 2.57 -8.06 2.63
N THR A 68 1.59 -8.17 3.52
CA THR A 68 0.38 -8.97 3.31
C THR A 68 -0.67 -8.10 2.61
N ASP A 69 -1.16 -8.53 1.46
CA ASP A 69 -2.31 -7.91 0.77
C ASP A 69 -3.61 -8.34 1.46
N HIS A 70 -4.42 -7.39 1.90
CA HIS A 70 -5.75 -7.64 2.48
C HIS A 70 -6.88 -7.49 1.47
N GLY A 71 -6.53 -7.25 0.19
CA GLY A 71 -7.48 -7.06 -0.89
C GLY A 71 -8.17 -5.70 -0.88
N SER A 72 -9.26 -5.62 -1.61
CA SER A 72 -10.17 -4.47 -1.59
C SER A 72 -11.03 -4.55 -0.33
N LEU A 73 -10.87 -3.57 0.55
CA LEU A 73 -11.62 -3.50 1.81
C LEU A 73 -12.89 -2.65 1.70
N MET A 74 -12.94 -1.76 0.72
CA MET A 74 -14.09 -0.93 0.35
C MET A 74 -14.05 -0.61 -1.14
N SER A 75 -15.21 -0.34 -1.69
CA SER A 75 -15.38 0.22 -3.03
C SER A 75 -16.39 1.38 -2.99
N LEU A 76 -16.60 2.03 -4.12
CA LEU A 76 -17.66 3.05 -4.26
C LEU A 76 -19.03 2.52 -3.85
N ASP A 77 -19.31 1.22 -4.05
CA ASP A 77 -20.58 0.58 -3.65
C ASP A 77 -20.83 0.62 -2.14
N THR A 78 -19.78 0.81 -1.33
CA THR A 78 -19.93 1.01 0.12
C THR A 78 -20.73 2.27 0.43
N PHE A 79 -20.67 3.29 -0.46
CA PHE A 79 -21.25 4.60 -0.26
C PHE A 79 -22.38 4.84 -1.27
N SER A 80 -23.64 4.76 -0.80
CA SER A 80 -24.82 4.92 -1.65
C SER A 80 -24.88 6.23 -2.44
N TRP A 81 -24.12 7.23 -2.02
CA TRP A 81 -24.05 8.58 -2.59
C TRP A 81 -22.89 8.77 -3.57
N ALA A 82 -21.87 7.87 -3.58
CA ALA A 82 -20.71 7.95 -4.46
C ALA A 82 -20.93 7.18 -5.77
N ASP A 83 -20.26 7.59 -6.84
CA ASP A 83 -20.34 6.91 -8.16
C ASP A 83 -19.02 6.90 -8.93
N ASP A 84 -17.99 7.66 -8.50
CA ASP A 84 -16.70 7.75 -9.20
C ASP A 84 -15.61 8.25 -8.25
N ARG A 85 -14.33 8.08 -8.63
CA ARG A 85 -13.16 8.69 -7.98
C ARG A 85 -12.97 8.28 -6.52
N ALA A 86 -12.76 6.99 -6.28
CA ALA A 86 -12.31 6.47 -4.98
C ALA A 86 -10.85 6.90 -4.71
N TRP A 87 -10.64 8.22 -4.49
CA TRP A 87 -9.32 8.82 -4.41
C TRP A 87 -8.71 8.77 -3.01
N ALA A 88 -7.66 9.57 -2.77
CA ALA A 88 -6.87 9.53 -1.55
C ALA A 88 -7.70 9.52 -0.25
N ALA A 89 -7.26 8.75 0.73
CA ALA A 89 -8.02 8.49 1.93
C ALA A 89 -7.08 8.17 3.11
N GLN A 90 -7.54 8.33 4.34
CA GLN A 90 -6.76 7.98 5.53
C GLN A 90 -7.61 7.30 6.59
N THR A 91 -7.01 6.27 7.23
CA THR A 91 -7.61 5.55 8.36
C THR A 91 -6.98 5.97 9.68
N ILE A 92 -7.78 6.10 10.73
CA ILE A 92 -7.33 6.33 12.09
C ILE A 92 -8.11 5.47 13.08
N LYS A 93 -7.45 5.07 14.18
CA LYS A 93 -8.07 4.31 15.27
C LYS A 93 -8.49 5.23 16.41
N ARG A 94 -9.72 5.07 16.91
CA ARG A 94 -10.19 5.70 18.16
C ARG A 94 -11.17 4.78 18.90
N ASN A 95 -10.97 4.61 20.20
CA ASN A 95 -11.86 3.84 21.08
C ASN A 95 -12.17 2.42 20.55
N GLY A 96 -11.16 1.73 20.00
CA GLY A 96 -11.30 0.37 19.48
C GLY A 96 -11.97 0.28 18.11
N LYS A 97 -12.34 1.39 17.49
CA LYS A 97 -12.88 1.45 16.15
C LYS A 97 -11.90 2.10 15.18
N TYR A 98 -12.06 1.79 13.88
CA TYR A 98 -11.25 2.31 12.79
C TYR A 98 -12.16 3.16 11.90
N TYR A 99 -11.76 4.42 11.69
CA TYR A 99 -12.48 5.40 10.89
C TYR A 99 -11.67 5.68 9.65
N TRP A 100 -12.23 5.38 8.48
CA TRP A 100 -11.58 5.60 7.21
C TRP A 100 -12.26 6.76 6.50
N TYR A 101 -11.59 7.91 6.48
CA TYR A 101 -12.05 9.09 5.77
C TYR A 101 -11.64 8.96 4.32
N ILE A 102 -12.60 9.14 3.42
CA ILE A 102 -12.44 9.00 1.98
C ILE A 102 -12.90 10.23 1.25
N CYS A 103 -12.49 10.42 0.01
CA CYS A 103 -13.14 11.31 -0.92
C CYS A 103 -13.61 10.55 -2.16
N ALA A 104 -14.76 10.96 -2.67
CA ALA A 104 -15.35 10.41 -3.88
C ALA A 104 -16.24 11.44 -4.56
N HIS A 105 -16.53 11.25 -5.85
CA HIS A 105 -17.53 12.05 -6.55
C HIS A 105 -18.93 11.75 -6.00
N SER A 106 -19.65 12.82 -5.64
CA SER A 106 -21.00 12.74 -5.09
C SER A 106 -22.05 12.94 -6.18
N LYS A 107 -22.83 11.90 -6.42
CA LYS A 107 -23.99 11.99 -7.32
C LYS A 107 -25.12 12.88 -6.76
N LEU A 108 -25.04 13.29 -5.49
CA LEU A 108 -26.01 14.19 -4.87
C LEU A 108 -25.78 15.65 -5.26
N SER A 109 -24.52 16.07 -5.33
CA SER A 109 -24.15 17.47 -5.61
C SER A 109 -23.46 17.67 -6.95
N GLY A 110 -22.91 16.60 -7.55
CA GLY A 110 -22.08 16.67 -8.75
C GLY A 110 -20.66 17.18 -8.52
N GLY A 111 -20.25 17.34 -7.25
CA GLY A 111 -18.89 17.69 -6.83
C GLY A 111 -18.18 16.54 -6.14
N MET A 112 -16.96 16.80 -5.63
CA MET A 112 -16.29 15.88 -4.73
C MET A 112 -16.81 16.04 -3.30
N ALA A 113 -16.84 14.95 -2.55
CA ALA A 113 -17.33 14.97 -1.18
C ALA A 113 -16.44 14.11 -0.27
N ILE A 114 -16.41 14.46 1.01
CA ILE A 114 -15.72 13.69 2.06
C ILE A 114 -16.73 12.75 2.71
N GLY A 115 -16.38 11.47 2.78
CA GLY A 115 -17.12 10.43 3.49
C GLY A 115 -16.32 9.83 4.63
N VAL A 116 -16.98 9.02 5.45
CA VAL A 116 -16.32 8.25 6.51
C VAL A 116 -16.95 6.88 6.62
N ALA A 117 -16.12 5.85 6.59
CA ALA A 117 -16.52 4.48 6.92
C ALA A 117 -15.96 4.06 8.27
N VAL A 118 -16.61 3.11 8.93
CA VAL A 118 -16.24 2.61 10.24
C VAL A 118 -16.18 1.08 10.27
N ALA A 119 -15.19 0.55 11.01
CA ALA A 119 -15.01 -0.88 11.24
C ALA A 119 -14.55 -1.16 12.67
N ASP A 120 -14.68 -2.42 13.10
CA ASP A 120 -14.15 -2.93 14.37
C ASP A 120 -12.76 -3.57 14.24
N SER A 121 -12.25 -3.67 13.02
CA SER A 121 -10.93 -4.23 12.69
C SER A 121 -10.21 -3.32 11.68
N PRO A 122 -8.87 -3.26 11.68
CA PRO A 122 -8.11 -2.48 10.71
C PRO A 122 -8.28 -2.99 9.26
N THR A 123 -8.73 -4.23 9.10
CA THR A 123 -9.04 -4.84 7.81
C THR A 123 -10.53 -5.00 7.54
N GLY A 124 -11.37 -4.24 8.26
CA GLY A 124 -12.81 -4.22 8.04
C GLY A 124 -13.60 -5.38 8.69
N PRO A 125 -14.82 -5.64 8.22
CA PRO A 125 -15.48 -4.93 7.12
C PRO A 125 -15.84 -3.50 7.47
N PHE A 126 -15.50 -2.56 6.60
CA PHE A 126 -15.87 -1.17 6.72
C PHE A 126 -17.28 -0.91 6.19
N LYS A 127 -18.01 0.01 6.82
CA LYS A 127 -19.36 0.41 6.44
C LYS A 127 -19.47 1.93 6.43
N ASP A 128 -20.20 2.50 5.47
CA ASP A 128 -20.56 3.91 5.48
C ASP A 128 -21.21 4.26 6.83
N ALA A 129 -20.60 5.18 7.56
CA ALA A 129 -21.05 5.54 8.91
C ALA A 129 -22.35 6.37 8.90
N LEU A 130 -22.67 7.06 7.81
CA LEU A 130 -23.71 8.08 7.75
C LEU A 130 -24.81 7.82 6.70
N GLY A 131 -24.55 7.00 5.70
CA GLY A 131 -25.40 6.83 4.52
C GLY A 131 -25.47 8.10 3.63
N LYS A 132 -24.59 9.07 3.89
CA LYS A 132 -24.45 10.34 3.17
C LYS A 132 -23.04 10.90 3.36
N PRO A 133 -22.59 11.88 2.56
CA PRO A 133 -21.30 12.54 2.80
C PRO A 133 -21.22 13.17 4.22
N LEU A 134 -20.04 13.12 4.81
CA LEU A 134 -19.70 13.91 6.00
C LEU A 134 -19.62 15.40 5.65
N PHE A 135 -19.04 15.71 4.46
CA PHE A 135 -18.98 17.07 3.91
C PHE A 135 -19.18 17.05 2.39
N ASP A 136 -20.12 17.87 1.92
CA ASP A 136 -20.45 18.02 0.51
C ASP A 136 -20.99 19.44 0.29
N ASN A 137 -20.25 20.28 -0.43
CA ASN A 137 -20.67 21.64 -0.81
C ASN A 137 -20.79 21.83 -2.33
N GLY A 138 -20.77 20.72 -3.08
CA GLY A 138 -20.87 20.70 -4.53
C GLY A 138 -19.62 21.18 -5.27
N LYS A 139 -18.50 21.37 -4.57
CA LYS A 139 -17.26 21.82 -5.17
C LYS A 139 -16.32 20.65 -5.46
N TRP A 140 -15.38 20.88 -6.35
CA TRP A 140 -14.33 19.94 -6.71
C TRP A 140 -13.26 19.77 -5.62
N ASP A 141 -13.03 20.78 -4.79
CA ASP A 141 -11.91 20.89 -3.85
C ASP A 141 -12.04 20.02 -2.59
N ASN A 142 -13.07 19.17 -2.49
CA ASN A 142 -13.26 18.24 -1.36
C ASN A 142 -12.57 16.91 -1.60
N ILE A 143 -11.23 16.90 -1.64
CA ILE A 143 -10.41 15.69 -1.82
C ILE A 143 -9.34 15.59 -0.74
N ASP A 144 -8.72 14.41 -0.66
CA ASP A 144 -7.52 14.10 0.13
C ASP A 144 -7.68 14.36 1.64
N PRO A 145 -8.65 13.71 2.32
CA PRO A 145 -8.82 13.89 3.76
C PRO A 145 -7.65 13.30 4.55
N THR A 146 -7.17 14.06 5.54
CA THR A 146 -6.20 13.62 6.54
C THR A 146 -6.70 13.96 7.95
N VAL A 147 -6.44 13.09 8.92
CA VAL A 147 -7.00 13.19 10.27
C VAL A 147 -5.93 13.05 11.35
N LEU A 148 -6.02 13.88 12.37
CA LEU A 148 -5.18 13.84 13.57
C LEU A 148 -6.05 13.81 14.83
N ILE A 149 -5.72 12.94 15.76
CA ILE A 149 -6.21 13.03 17.14
C ILE A 149 -5.09 13.66 17.97
N ASP A 150 -5.37 14.83 18.53
CA ASP A 150 -4.42 15.59 19.33
C ASP A 150 -4.24 14.99 20.74
N ASP A 151 -3.20 15.45 21.46
CA ASP A 151 -2.87 14.96 22.82
C ASP A 151 -4.00 15.19 23.85
N ASP A 152 -4.84 16.20 23.60
CA ASP A 152 -6.04 16.47 24.44
C ASP A 152 -7.27 15.65 24.03
N GLY A 153 -7.12 14.76 23.03
CA GLY A 153 -8.18 13.93 22.48
C GLY A 153 -9.08 14.62 21.45
N GLN A 154 -8.87 15.92 21.15
CA GLN A 154 -9.60 16.59 20.07
C GLN A 154 -9.12 16.08 18.71
N ALA A 155 -10.04 15.58 17.88
CA ALA A 155 -9.73 15.18 16.51
C ALA A 155 -9.95 16.34 15.52
N TYR A 156 -9.06 16.42 14.53
CA TYR A 156 -9.10 17.41 13.46
C TYR A 156 -9.05 16.70 12.12
N LEU A 157 -9.90 17.11 11.19
CA LEU A 157 -9.93 16.65 9.82
C LEU A 157 -9.49 17.79 8.89
N TYR A 158 -8.56 17.52 7.98
CA TYR A 158 -8.08 18.46 6.97
C TYR A 158 -8.30 17.83 5.60
N TRP A 159 -8.51 18.66 4.56
CA TRP A 159 -8.64 18.21 3.17
C TRP A 159 -8.51 19.37 2.19
N GLY A 160 -8.33 19.08 0.91
CA GLY A 160 -8.60 20.03 -0.15
C GLY A 160 -7.55 20.18 -1.25
N ASN A 161 -8.00 20.72 -2.41
CA ASN A 161 -7.20 21.09 -3.58
C ASN A 161 -7.91 22.22 -4.37
N PRO A 162 -7.32 23.38 -4.59
CA PRO A 162 -6.07 23.89 -4.00
C PRO A 162 -6.27 24.56 -2.63
N ASN A 163 -7.51 24.60 -2.14
CA ASN A 163 -7.82 25.17 -0.83
C ASN A 163 -7.58 24.10 0.26
N VAL A 164 -7.15 24.55 1.43
CA VAL A 164 -7.03 23.68 2.60
C VAL A 164 -8.17 23.97 3.56
N TYR A 165 -8.99 22.98 3.83
CA TYR A 165 -10.04 23.05 4.83
C TYR A 165 -9.61 22.35 6.11
N VAL A 166 -10.11 22.81 7.24
CA VAL A 166 -9.94 22.18 8.54
C VAL A 166 -11.23 22.23 9.33
N ALA A 167 -11.54 21.14 10.02
CA ALA A 167 -12.66 21.06 10.94
C ALA A 167 -12.31 20.26 12.19
N LYS A 168 -12.90 20.62 13.34
CA LYS A 168 -12.89 19.73 14.51
C LYS A 168 -13.93 18.66 14.34
N LEU A 169 -13.61 17.45 14.75
CA LEU A 169 -14.56 16.36 14.85
C LEU A 169 -15.09 16.23 16.28
N ASN A 170 -16.33 15.82 16.41
CA ASN A 170 -16.87 15.34 17.70
C ASN A 170 -16.22 14.00 18.08
N GLU A 171 -16.47 13.54 19.30
CA GLU A 171 -15.93 12.27 19.79
C GLU A 171 -16.41 11.05 19.00
N ASP A 172 -17.55 11.17 18.32
CA ASP A 172 -18.13 10.15 17.46
C ASP A 172 -17.31 9.91 16.18
N MET A 173 -16.39 10.83 15.85
CA MET A 173 -15.55 10.81 14.65
C MET A 173 -16.32 10.90 13.32
N VAL A 174 -17.62 11.12 13.33
CA VAL A 174 -18.51 11.13 12.16
C VAL A 174 -19.38 12.39 12.08
N SER A 175 -19.06 13.40 12.88
CA SER A 175 -19.71 14.71 12.84
C SER A 175 -18.75 15.83 13.22
N PHE A 176 -19.02 17.05 12.72
CA PHE A 176 -18.19 18.21 13.01
C PHE A 176 -18.57 18.89 14.33
N LYS A 177 -17.56 19.37 15.03
CA LYS A 177 -17.67 20.25 16.19
C LYS A 177 -17.42 21.68 15.78
N GLY A 178 -18.48 22.42 15.47
CA GLY A 178 -18.40 23.77 14.97
C GLY A 178 -18.34 23.84 13.44
N GLU A 179 -17.76 24.90 12.92
CA GLU A 179 -17.74 25.20 11.48
C GLU A 179 -16.50 24.62 10.78
N VAL A 180 -16.64 24.34 9.49
CA VAL A 180 -15.53 24.05 8.59
C VAL A 180 -14.87 25.39 8.23
N THR A 181 -13.57 25.46 8.41
CA THR A 181 -12.77 26.65 8.14
C THR A 181 -11.84 26.42 6.95
N MET A 182 -11.80 27.33 6.01
CA MET A 182 -10.77 27.37 4.96
C MET A 182 -9.54 28.09 5.52
N MET A 183 -8.37 27.42 5.50
CA MET A 183 -7.13 28.01 5.99
C MET A 183 -6.60 29.07 5.00
N GLU A 184 -6.09 30.17 5.54
CA GLU A 184 -5.41 31.17 4.72
C GLU A 184 -4.03 30.65 4.30
N GLN A 185 -3.79 30.61 3.00
CA GLN A 185 -2.53 30.19 2.40
C GLN A 185 -1.65 31.41 2.09
N THR A 186 -0.89 31.83 3.09
CA THR A 186 0.07 32.93 2.93
C THR A 186 1.39 32.41 2.36
N GLU A 187 2.21 33.30 1.76
CA GLU A 187 3.55 32.96 1.29
C GLU A 187 4.46 32.52 2.44
N GLU A 188 4.36 33.14 3.60
CA GLU A 188 5.09 32.76 4.80
C GLU A 188 4.67 31.37 5.28
N GLY A 189 3.39 31.05 5.19
CA GLY A 189 2.82 29.78 5.68
C GLY A 189 3.04 28.61 4.76
N PHE A 190 3.02 28.83 3.44
CA PHE A 190 2.97 27.74 2.45
C PHE A 190 4.03 27.86 1.34
N GLY A 191 4.86 28.90 1.36
CA GLY A 191 5.92 29.15 0.38
C GLY A 191 5.47 30.01 -0.80
N ALA A 192 6.46 30.53 -1.53
CA ALA A 192 6.24 31.42 -2.66
C ALA A 192 5.59 30.70 -3.85
N PRO A 193 4.78 31.41 -4.66
CA PRO A 193 4.21 30.85 -5.89
C PRO A 193 5.29 30.36 -6.84
N GLN A 194 5.11 29.17 -7.39
CA GLN A 194 6.03 28.56 -8.34
C GLN A 194 5.45 28.50 -9.75
N MET A 195 6.35 28.54 -10.75
CA MET A 195 5.96 28.35 -12.16
C MET A 195 5.83 26.86 -12.46
N ASN A 196 4.66 26.43 -12.87
CA ASN A 196 4.49 25.07 -13.34
C ASN A 196 5.25 24.85 -14.66
N LYS A 197 6.21 23.95 -14.66
CA LYS A 197 7.05 23.65 -15.82
C LYS A 197 6.34 22.84 -16.91
N ARG A 198 5.32 22.03 -16.57
CA ARG A 198 4.53 21.27 -17.55
C ARG A 198 3.46 22.11 -18.22
N VAL A 199 2.83 23.01 -17.47
CA VAL A 199 1.82 23.92 -18.02
C VAL A 199 2.49 25.27 -18.21
N LYS A 200 3.09 25.49 -19.37
CA LYS A 200 3.87 26.68 -19.73
C LYS A 200 3.12 27.98 -19.37
N GLY A 201 3.74 28.79 -18.53
CA GLY A 201 3.21 30.10 -18.13
C GLY A 201 2.18 30.08 -17.00
N LYS A 202 1.79 28.92 -16.48
CA LYS A 202 0.84 28.83 -15.36
C LYS A 202 1.56 28.99 -14.03
N LYS A 203 1.16 29.97 -13.23
CA LYS A 203 1.59 30.15 -11.84
C LYS A 203 0.59 29.52 -10.91
N TYR A 204 1.06 28.79 -9.92
CA TYR A 204 0.28 28.44 -8.74
C TYR A 204 0.43 29.58 -7.73
N LYS A 205 -0.66 29.92 -7.07
CA LYS A 205 -0.73 31.07 -6.15
C LYS A 205 0.13 30.83 -4.91
N ASP A 206 0.17 29.57 -4.47
CA ASP A 206 0.90 29.13 -3.28
C ASP A 206 1.65 27.82 -3.58
N CYS A 207 2.57 27.43 -2.70
CA CYS A 207 3.30 26.19 -2.84
C CYS A 207 2.42 24.93 -2.65
N TYR A 208 1.42 25.02 -1.77
CA TYR A 208 0.42 23.96 -1.57
C TYR A 208 -0.36 23.69 -2.86
N THR A 209 -0.54 22.42 -3.18
CA THR A 209 -1.36 21.95 -4.30
C THR A 209 -2.49 21.06 -3.82
N GLU A 210 -2.17 19.96 -3.14
CA GLU A 210 -3.11 18.93 -2.67
C GLU A 210 -2.46 17.97 -1.66
N GLY A 211 -3.12 16.88 -1.32
CA GLY A 211 -2.56 15.78 -0.56
C GLY A 211 -2.04 16.17 0.83
N PRO A 212 -2.82 16.86 1.66
CA PRO A 212 -2.36 17.21 3.00
C PRO A 212 -2.18 15.94 3.85
N TRP A 213 -1.11 15.92 4.65
CA TRP A 213 -0.89 14.93 5.70
C TRP A 213 -0.54 15.66 6.98
N ILE A 214 -1.38 15.55 8.00
CA ILE A 214 -1.16 16.18 9.30
C ILE A 214 -0.50 15.21 10.28
N THR A 215 0.54 15.67 10.94
CA THR A 215 1.18 14.94 12.05
C THR A 215 1.63 15.91 13.14
N LYS A 216 1.98 15.37 14.32
CA LYS A 216 2.46 16.17 15.46
C LYS A 216 3.75 15.56 16.02
N ARG A 217 4.76 16.42 16.27
CA ARG A 217 6.02 16.01 16.87
C ARG A 217 6.57 17.10 17.76
N ASN A 218 7.07 16.75 18.96
CA ASN A 218 7.65 17.68 19.91
C ASN A 218 6.75 18.91 20.19
N GLY A 219 5.44 18.70 20.26
CA GLY A 219 4.45 19.76 20.49
C GLY A 219 4.18 20.65 19.27
N LYS A 220 4.81 20.41 18.13
CA LYS A 220 4.57 21.16 16.88
C LYS A 220 3.70 20.34 15.93
N TYR A 221 2.76 21.01 15.27
CA TYR A 221 1.97 20.45 14.17
C TYR A 221 2.74 20.61 12.88
N MET A 222 2.76 19.57 12.07
CA MET A 222 3.43 19.52 10.78
C MET A 222 2.41 19.11 9.72
N LEU A 223 2.13 20.01 8.79
CA LEU A 223 1.28 19.77 7.64
C LEU A 223 2.18 19.54 6.43
N LEU A 224 2.25 18.31 5.98
CA LEU A 224 2.96 17.90 4.77
C LEU A 224 1.97 17.95 3.60
N TYR A 225 2.43 18.21 2.39
CA TYR A 225 1.55 18.30 1.24
C TYR A 225 2.30 18.19 -0.10
N ALA A 226 1.58 17.80 -1.14
CA ALA A 226 2.03 17.94 -2.50
C ALA A 226 2.09 19.44 -2.86
N ALA A 227 3.17 19.85 -3.47
CA ALA A 227 3.51 21.27 -3.65
C ALA A 227 4.00 21.61 -5.06
N GLY A 228 3.86 22.87 -5.46
CA GLY A 228 4.42 23.44 -6.67
C GLY A 228 3.61 23.17 -7.94
N GLY A 229 2.41 22.61 -7.82
CA GLY A 229 1.60 22.15 -8.94
C GLY A 229 2.25 21.00 -9.70
N VAL A 230 1.62 20.51 -10.76
CA VAL A 230 2.08 19.37 -11.54
C VAL A 230 3.26 19.73 -12.46
N PRO A 231 4.44 19.05 -12.39
CA PRO A 231 4.76 17.93 -11.50
C PRO A 231 5.02 18.37 -10.06
N GLU A 232 4.62 17.50 -9.12
CA GLU A 232 4.62 17.79 -7.70
C GLU A 232 5.89 17.31 -7.00
N HIS A 233 6.24 18.03 -5.94
CA HIS A 233 7.17 17.62 -4.90
C HIS A 233 6.45 17.61 -3.56
N ILE A 234 7.04 17.03 -2.50
CA ILE A 234 6.48 17.13 -1.15
C ILE A 234 7.18 18.22 -0.36
N ALA A 235 6.39 19.13 0.21
CA ALA A 235 6.84 20.15 1.13
C ALA A 235 6.06 20.07 2.44
N TYR A 236 6.42 20.91 3.42
CA TYR A 236 5.70 21.00 4.67
C TYR A 236 5.74 22.37 5.32
N SER A 237 4.79 22.56 6.20
CA SER A 237 4.68 23.72 7.08
C SER A 237 4.54 23.28 8.53
N ILE A 238 4.98 24.14 9.45
CA ILE A 238 4.96 23.89 10.90
C ILE A 238 4.14 24.96 11.62
N SER A 239 3.47 24.59 12.71
CA SER A 239 2.70 25.50 13.55
C SER A 239 2.72 25.08 15.02
N ASP A 240 2.45 26.03 15.92
CA ASP A 240 2.22 25.79 17.34
C ASP A 240 0.78 25.37 17.64
N THR A 241 -0.12 25.55 16.67
CA THR A 241 -1.54 25.19 16.82
C THR A 241 -2.03 24.37 15.63
N PRO A 242 -3.06 23.55 15.76
CA PRO A 242 -3.56 22.71 14.66
C PRO A 242 -4.16 23.50 13.50
N VAL A 243 -4.43 24.77 13.68
CA VAL A 243 -5.08 25.65 12.66
C VAL A 243 -4.17 26.78 12.16
N GLY A 244 -2.91 26.78 12.55
CA GLY A 244 -1.96 27.85 12.20
C GLY A 244 -1.84 28.93 13.29
N PRO A 245 -1.13 30.05 13.03
CA PRO A 245 -0.50 30.36 11.76
C PRO A 245 0.61 29.36 11.40
N TRP A 246 0.71 29.08 10.10
CA TRP A 246 1.71 28.15 9.56
C TRP A 246 2.97 28.88 9.14
N LYS A 247 4.10 28.18 9.19
CA LYS A 247 5.41 28.61 8.69
C LYS A 247 5.94 27.56 7.73
N TYR A 248 6.19 27.97 6.49
CA TYR A 248 6.78 27.12 5.46
C TYR A 248 8.22 26.71 5.82
N MET A 249 8.52 25.43 5.72
CA MET A 249 9.82 24.88 6.10
C MET A 249 10.64 24.36 4.90
N GLY A 250 10.04 24.31 3.71
CA GLY A 250 10.70 23.83 2.50
C GLY A 250 10.29 22.42 2.08
N PRO A 251 10.96 21.88 1.04
CA PRO A 251 10.69 20.56 0.55
C PRO A 251 11.21 19.48 1.53
N ILE A 252 10.47 18.36 1.59
CA ILE A 252 10.90 17.10 2.22
C ILE A 252 11.40 16.15 1.13
N MET A 253 10.59 15.93 0.09
CA MET A 253 10.97 15.14 -1.08
C MET A 253 11.01 16.06 -2.28
N PRO A 254 12.20 16.36 -2.83
CA PRO A 254 12.33 17.25 -3.98
C PRO A 254 11.73 16.63 -5.24
N LEU A 255 11.51 17.45 -6.26
CA LEU A 255 11.06 16.97 -7.56
C LEU A 255 12.13 16.08 -8.20
N GLU A 256 11.83 14.79 -8.33
CA GLU A 256 12.70 13.77 -8.91
C GLU A 256 11.93 12.96 -9.97
N ASP A 257 12.65 12.17 -10.77
CA ASP A 257 12.03 11.30 -11.79
C ASP A 257 11.48 10.03 -11.13
N THR A 258 10.31 10.14 -10.54
CA THR A 258 9.53 9.02 -10.01
C THR A 258 8.65 8.36 -11.07
N LYS A 259 8.62 8.87 -12.30
CA LYS A 259 7.67 8.55 -13.38
C LYS A 259 6.21 8.90 -13.06
N SER A 260 5.89 9.39 -11.87
CA SER A 260 4.61 10.01 -11.56
C SER A 260 4.76 11.53 -11.65
N PHE A 261 3.69 12.21 -12.07
CA PHE A 261 3.63 13.66 -12.08
C PHE A 261 2.89 14.22 -10.86
N THR A 262 2.19 13.38 -10.11
CA THR A 262 1.65 13.68 -8.78
C THR A 262 2.49 13.01 -7.70
N ASN A 263 2.40 13.52 -6.47
CA ASN A 263 2.96 12.87 -5.29
C ASN A 263 2.00 13.04 -4.11
N HIS A 264 1.96 12.04 -3.22
CA HIS A 264 1.14 12.05 -2.02
C HIS A 264 1.91 11.33 -0.93
N CYS A 265 1.99 11.91 0.27
CA CYS A 265 2.81 11.33 1.33
C CYS A 265 2.01 10.93 2.56
N GLY A 266 2.58 10.00 3.30
CA GLY A 266 2.18 9.65 4.66
C GLY A 266 3.41 9.37 5.52
N VAL A 267 3.32 9.63 6.83
CA VAL A 267 4.44 9.42 7.77
C VAL A 267 3.96 8.60 8.96
N ALA A 268 4.78 7.65 9.39
CA ALA A 268 4.55 6.89 10.60
C ALA A 268 5.85 6.53 11.31
N ASP A 269 5.82 6.57 12.66
CA ASP A 269 6.86 5.98 13.49
C ASP A 269 6.47 4.55 13.84
N TYR A 270 7.38 3.59 13.66
CA TYR A 270 7.12 2.17 13.90
C TYR A 270 8.36 1.46 14.43
N LYS A 271 8.24 0.79 15.58
CA LYS A 271 9.31 0.03 16.24
C LYS A 271 10.63 0.80 16.38
N GLY A 272 10.54 2.11 16.65
CA GLY A 272 11.71 2.99 16.86
C GLY A 272 12.32 3.56 15.58
N HIS A 273 11.72 3.34 14.44
CA HIS A 273 12.09 3.87 13.13
C HIS A 273 11.02 4.84 12.62
N SER A 274 11.39 5.80 11.77
CA SER A 274 10.47 6.72 11.12
C SER A 274 10.44 6.45 9.62
N TYR A 275 9.23 6.33 9.07
CA TYR A 275 8.99 5.95 7.68
C TYR A 275 8.20 7.02 6.94
N PHE A 276 8.65 7.31 5.73
CA PHE A 276 8.01 8.21 4.79
C PHE A 276 7.47 7.42 3.61
N PHE A 277 6.16 7.38 3.49
CA PHE A 277 5.45 6.72 2.39
C PHE A 277 5.13 7.73 1.30
N TYR A 278 5.19 7.29 0.05
CA TYR A 278 4.90 8.09 -1.14
C TYR A 278 4.53 7.17 -2.30
N HIS A 279 4.29 7.69 -3.50
CA HIS A 279 4.05 6.83 -4.66
C HIS A 279 4.99 7.15 -5.83
N THR A 280 5.18 6.16 -6.70
CA THR A 280 5.96 6.24 -7.94
C THR A 280 5.17 5.63 -9.09
N GLY A 281 5.53 5.93 -10.33
CA GLY A 281 5.03 5.25 -11.54
C GLY A 281 6.03 4.21 -12.09
N LYS A 282 6.87 3.59 -11.23
CA LYS A 282 8.01 2.77 -11.67
C LYS A 282 7.69 1.30 -11.93
N LEU A 283 6.52 0.80 -11.56
CA LEU A 283 6.12 -0.56 -11.96
C LEU A 283 6.05 -0.69 -13.48
N PRO A 284 6.30 -1.88 -14.04
CA PRO A 284 6.04 -2.15 -15.46
C PRO A 284 4.61 -1.78 -15.84
N GLY A 285 4.45 -0.96 -16.89
CA GLY A 285 3.15 -0.39 -17.28
C GLY A 285 2.68 0.81 -16.46
N GLY A 286 3.42 1.18 -15.40
CA GLY A 286 3.09 2.31 -14.54
C GLY A 286 3.42 3.67 -15.14
N GLY A 287 3.02 4.73 -14.44
CA GLY A 287 3.15 6.12 -14.84
C GLY A 287 2.33 7.03 -13.93
N GLY A 288 1.92 8.19 -14.44
CA GLY A 288 1.13 9.15 -13.68
C GLY A 288 -0.29 8.68 -13.34
N PHE A 289 -0.84 7.70 -14.08
CA PHE A 289 -2.15 7.08 -13.85
C PHE A 289 -2.05 5.57 -13.55
N GLY A 290 -0.86 5.10 -13.20
CA GLY A 290 -0.57 3.74 -12.74
C GLY A 290 0.49 3.85 -11.65
N ARG A 291 0.12 4.43 -10.52
CA ARG A 291 1.01 4.76 -9.39
C ARG A 291 1.21 3.56 -8.50
N SER A 292 2.28 3.54 -7.71
CA SER A 292 2.59 2.44 -6.82
C SER A 292 3.27 2.92 -5.55
N ALA A 293 2.78 2.46 -4.40
CA ALA A 293 3.26 2.83 -3.08
C ALA A 293 4.72 2.42 -2.84
N ALA A 294 5.47 3.34 -2.28
CA ALA A 294 6.87 3.19 -1.92
C ALA A 294 7.13 3.74 -0.51
N VAL A 295 8.24 3.37 0.09
CA VAL A 295 8.60 3.77 1.46
C VAL A 295 10.10 3.98 1.61
N GLU A 296 10.47 5.04 2.34
CA GLU A 296 11.85 5.29 2.78
C GLU A 296 11.91 5.38 4.31
N GLU A 297 12.99 4.88 4.89
CA GLU A 297 13.31 5.15 6.28
C GLU A 297 14.08 6.46 6.38
N PHE A 298 13.77 7.27 7.39
CA PHE A 298 14.47 8.52 7.65
C PHE A 298 14.69 8.76 9.15
N LYS A 299 15.52 9.72 9.47
CA LYS A 299 15.70 10.23 10.83
C LYS A 299 15.44 11.71 10.86
N TYR A 300 14.56 12.15 11.75
CA TYR A 300 14.35 13.58 11.98
C TYR A 300 15.65 14.28 12.34
N ASN A 301 15.78 15.53 11.95
CA ASN A 301 16.85 16.41 12.40
C ASN A 301 16.82 16.57 13.94
N ALA A 302 17.90 17.05 14.54
CA ALA A 302 18.00 17.21 16.00
C ALA A 302 16.93 18.15 16.59
N ASP A 303 16.45 19.10 15.81
CA ASP A 303 15.36 20.02 16.17
C ASP A 303 13.95 19.44 15.92
N GLY A 304 13.86 18.21 15.43
CA GLY A 304 12.60 17.54 15.12
C GLY A 304 12.03 17.83 13.73
N THR A 305 12.73 18.60 12.91
CA THR A 305 12.33 18.88 11.52
C THR A 305 12.62 17.70 10.58
N PHE A 306 12.02 17.70 9.39
CA PHE A 306 12.30 16.69 8.37
C PHE A 306 13.62 16.95 7.66
N PRO A 307 14.42 15.92 7.37
CA PRO A 307 15.53 16.00 6.40
C PRO A 307 14.96 16.02 4.97
N ILE A 308 15.82 16.22 3.99
CA ILE A 308 15.51 15.89 2.60
C ILE A 308 15.53 14.36 2.46
N ILE A 309 14.47 13.81 1.88
CA ILE A 309 14.28 12.38 1.61
C ILE A 309 14.26 12.18 0.09
N HIS A 310 15.12 11.31 -0.41
CA HIS A 310 15.18 10.97 -1.82
C HIS A 310 14.50 9.62 -2.06
N HIS A 311 13.81 9.47 -3.18
CA HIS A 311 13.23 8.19 -3.54
C HIS A 311 14.33 7.18 -3.90
N THR A 312 14.14 5.91 -3.53
CA THR A 312 15.03 4.81 -3.89
C THR A 312 14.27 3.61 -4.45
N ASP A 313 14.93 2.82 -5.29
CA ASP A 313 14.40 1.52 -5.69
C ASP A 313 14.65 0.45 -4.60
N LYS A 314 15.63 0.70 -3.70
CA LYS A 314 15.97 -0.20 -2.61
C LYS A 314 14.84 -0.33 -1.58
N GLY A 315 14.19 0.77 -1.23
CA GLY A 315 13.27 0.82 -0.09
C GLY A 315 13.99 0.68 1.25
N VAL A 316 13.34 0.07 2.23
CA VAL A 316 13.80 0.01 3.63
C VAL A 316 14.44 -1.33 3.98
N ASP A 317 15.28 -1.31 5.01
CA ASP A 317 15.83 -2.55 5.55
C ASP A 317 14.81 -3.26 6.45
N PRO A 318 14.79 -4.61 6.48
CA PRO A 318 13.92 -5.38 7.37
C PRO A 318 14.21 -5.10 8.85
N ILE A 319 13.15 -5.05 9.66
CA ILE A 319 13.23 -4.91 11.12
C ILE A 319 12.73 -6.14 11.88
N GLY A 320 12.50 -7.25 11.19
CA GLY A 320 11.99 -8.48 11.74
C GLY A 320 12.36 -9.68 10.89
N LYS A 321 11.84 -10.84 11.28
CA LYS A 321 12.05 -12.12 10.60
C LYS A 321 10.74 -12.82 10.41
N LEU A 322 10.60 -13.56 9.31
CA LEU A 322 9.42 -14.35 9.02
C LEU A 322 9.62 -15.80 9.52
N ASN A 323 8.66 -16.31 10.28
CA ASN A 323 8.64 -17.67 10.77
C ASN A 323 8.01 -18.62 9.74
N PRO A 324 8.77 -19.50 9.05
CA PRO A 324 8.22 -20.40 8.03
C PRO A 324 7.44 -21.59 8.62
N PHE A 325 7.51 -21.82 9.93
CA PHE A 325 6.83 -22.92 10.62
C PHE A 325 5.40 -22.60 11.04
N GLN A 326 4.94 -21.38 10.78
CA GLN A 326 3.54 -20.98 10.83
C GLN A 326 3.02 -20.86 9.41
N ARG A 327 1.69 -20.94 9.24
CA ARG A 327 1.06 -20.65 7.95
C ARG A 327 1.38 -19.21 7.54
N VAL A 328 1.83 -19.06 6.30
CA VAL A 328 2.08 -17.78 5.64
C VAL A 328 1.16 -17.71 4.43
N GLU A 329 0.37 -16.64 4.34
CA GLU A 329 -0.47 -16.41 3.17
C GLU A 329 0.41 -16.09 1.95
N ALA A 330 0.05 -16.58 0.78
CA ALA A 330 0.89 -16.45 -0.43
C ALA A 330 1.04 -14.99 -0.89
N GLU A 331 0.05 -14.16 -0.56
CA GLU A 331 0.07 -12.71 -0.78
C GLU A 331 0.89 -11.94 0.27
N THR A 332 1.54 -12.64 1.23
CA THR A 332 2.57 -12.06 2.10
C THR A 332 3.91 -12.17 1.42
N MET A 333 4.38 -11.08 0.84
CA MET A 333 5.59 -11.10 0.01
C MET A 333 6.37 -9.78 0.10
N ALA A 334 7.66 -9.86 -0.18
CA ALA A 334 8.55 -8.71 -0.28
C ALA A 334 8.64 -8.18 -1.72
N PHE A 335 8.47 -9.05 -2.69
CA PHE A 335 8.49 -8.70 -4.11
C PHE A 335 7.85 -9.81 -4.94
N SER A 336 7.26 -9.43 -6.06
CA SER A 336 6.75 -10.40 -7.05
C SER A 336 6.98 -9.92 -8.48
N ARG A 337 6.91 -10.87 -9.41
CA ARG A 337 6.94 -10.57 -10.83
C ARG A 337 5.94 -11.44 -11.57
N GLY A 338 5.08 -10.80 -12.36
CA GLY A 338 4.15 -11.44 -13.29
C GLY A 338 2.83 -11.90 -12.66
N VAL A 339 2.73 -11.93 -11.34
CA VAL A 339 1.53 -12.41 -10.64
C VAL A 339 0.59 -11.26 -10.28
N LYS A 340 -0.69 -11.60 -10.06
CA LYS A 340 -1.73 -10.73 -9.49
C LYS A 340 -2.25 -11.33 -8.20
N SER A 341 -2.96 -10.56 -7.39
CA SER A 341 -3.79 -11.07 -6.29
C SER A 341 -5.27 -10.89 -6.61
N GLU A 342 -6.08 -11.83 -6.19
CA GLU A 342 -7.54 -11.76 -6.23
C GLU A 342 -8.10 -12.13 -4.87
N GLN A 343 -9.39 -11.83 -4.65
CA GLN A 343 -10.08 -12.18 -3.42
C GLN A 343 -11.48 -12.71 -3.70
N ASN A 344 -11.93 -13.62 -2.83
CA ASN A 344 -13.32 -13.99 -2.74
C ASN A 344 -13.73 -14.22 -1.28
N ALA A 345 -15.04 -14.25 -1.01
CA ALA A 345 -15.56 -14.37 0.35
C ALA A 345 -15.24 -15.69 1.06
N LYS A 346 -14.93 -16.75 0.31
CA LYS A 346 -14.69 -18.10 0.83
C LYS A 346 -13.23 -18.31 1.20
N ASP A 347 -12.31 -17.86 0.33
CA ASP A 347 -10.91 -18.24 0.36
C ASP A 347 -10.01 -17.08 0.83
N GLY A 348 -10.56 -15.86 0.96
CA GLY A 348 -9.82 -14.64 1.24
C GLY A 348 -9.04 -14.15 0.01
N VAL A 349 -7.89 -13.53 0.24
CA VAL A 349 -6.95 -13.14 -0.82
C VAL A 349 -6.08 -14.32 -1.21
N TYR A 350 -5.72 -14.42 -2.47
CA TYR A 350 -4.81 -15.44 -3.00
C TYR A 350 -4.06 -14.91 -4.23
N ILE A 351 -2.94 -15.53 -4.57
CA ILE A 351 -2.16 -15.19 -5.75
C ILE A 351 -2.69 -15.96 -6.96
N THR A 352 -2.84 -15.24 -8.06
CA THR A 352 -3.37 -15.71 -9.34
C THR A 352 -2.55 -15.16 -10.52
N GLU A 353 -3.01 -15.40 -11.75
CA GLU A 353 -2.30 -15.03 -12.99
C GLU A 353 -0.83 -15.48 -13.00
N ILE A 354 -0.59 -16.66 -12.40
CA ILE A 354 0.74 -17.26 -12.30
C ILE A 354 1.08 -17.93 -13.63
N HIS A 355 2.14 -17.48 -14.30
CA HIS A 355 2.61 -17.99 -15.58
C HIS A 355 4.04 -18.51 -15.50
N ASN A 356 4.51 -19.13 -16.59
CA ASN A 356 5.87 -19.66 -16.64
C ASN A 356 6.93 -18.56 -16.54
N GLY A 357 7.79 -18.64 -15.54
CA GLY A 357 8.87 -17.70 -15.26
C GLY A 357 8.52 -16.62 -14.24
N ASP A 358 7.29 -16.58 -13.78
CA ASP A 358 6.87 -15.71 -12.67
C ASP A 358 7.47 -16.18 -11.36
N TYR A 359 7.56 -15.25 -10.40
CA TYR A 359 8.07 -15.58 -9.07
C TYR A 359 7.53 -14.67 -7.98
N ILE A 360 7.57 -15.18 -6.75
CA ILE A 360 7.33 -14.45 -5.51
C ILE A 360 8.59 -14.54 -4.67
N LYS A 361 8.97 -13.43 -4.05
CA LYS A 361 10.07 -13.33 -3.08
C LYS A 361 9.53 -13.05 -1.69
N VAL A 362 10.01 -13.80 -0.70
CA VAL A 362 9.81 -13.56 0.72
C VAL A 362 11.17 -13.35 1.37
N ARG A 363 11.33 -12.29 2.17
CA ARG A 363 12.62 -11.93 2.81
C ARG A 363 12.69 -12.40 4.25
N GLU A 364 13.93 -12.49 4.75
CA GLU A 364 14.25 -12.69 6.18
C GLU A 364 13.56 -13.91 6.79
N VAL A 365 13.48 -15.02 6.05
CA VAL A 365 12.90 -16.27 6.54
C VAL A 365 13.85 -16.95 7.53
N ASP A 366 13.36 -17.24 8.74
CA ASP A 366 14.16 -17.75 9.85
C ASP A 366 14.24 -19.30 9.81
N PHE A 367 15.39 -19.81 9.37
CA PHE A 367 15.76 -21.24 9.43
C PHE A 367 16.65 -21.57 10.62
N SER A 368 16.41 -20.97 11.79
CA SER A 368 17.04 -21.38 13.05
C SER A 368 16.76 -22.86 13.40
N LYS A 369 15.69 -23.43 12.82
CA LYS A 369 15.35 -24.85 12.86
C LYS A 369 15.35 -25.42 11.45
N GLN A 370 15.81 -26.68 11.29
CA GLN A 370 15.84 -27.40 10.01
C GLN A 370 14.43 -27.76 9.55
N PRO A 371 13.92 -27.22 8.42
CA PRO A 371 12.66 -27.68 7.84
C PRO A 371 12.81 -29.07 7.22
N ARG A 372 11.74 -29.87 7.29
CA ARG A 372 11.71 -31.23 6.74
C ARG A 372 10.61 -31.40 5.69
N LEU A 373 9.60 -30.58 5.73
CA LEU A 373 8.48 -30.64 4.80
C LEU A 373 8.10 -29.23 4.39
N PHE A 374 7.84 -29.04 3.11
CA PHE A 374 7.19 -27.86 2.55
C PHE A 374 5.77 -28.23 2.15
N SER A 375 4.78 -27.43 2.55
CA SER A 375 3.37 -27.60 2.22
C SER A 375 2.83 -26.30 1.62
N ALA A 376 1.91 -26.43 0.67
CA ALA A 376 1.27 -25.29 0.02
C ALA A 376 -0.19 -25.62 -0.32
N SER A 377 -1.06 -24.61 -0.33
CA SER A 377 -2.41 -24.71 -0.85
C SER A 377 -2.44 -24.10 -2.25
N VAL A 378 -2.85 -24.88 -3.23
CA VAL A 378 -2.87 -24.49 -4.63
C VAL A 378 -4.16 -24.96 -5.31
N SER A 379 -4.52 -24.29 -6.42
CA SER A 379 -5.59 -24.76 -7.31
C SER A 379 -5.20 -24.60 -8.77
N SER A 380 -5.75 -25.44 -9.64
CA SER A 380 -5.56 -25.34 -11.09
C SER A 380 -6.73 -25.97 -11.85
N GLY A 381 -7.25 -25.22 -12.82
CA GLY A 381 -8.29 -25.70 -13.76
C GLY A 381 -7.73 -26.49 -14.95
N ILE A 382 -6.39 -26.56 -15.07
CA ILE A 382 -5.66 -27.28 -16.11
C ILE A 382 -4.68 -28.28 -15.48
N ARG A 383 -3.78 -28.88 -16.25
CA ARG A 383 -2.75 -29.79 -15.69
C ARG A 383 -1.69 -29.10 -14.84
N GLY A 384 -1.83 -27.77 -14.57
CA GLY A 384 -0.98 -27.02 -13.67
C GLY A 384 0.44 -26.82 -14.18
N GLY A 385 1.41 -26.93 -13.27
CA GLY A 385 2.83 -26.66 -13.52
C GLY A 385 3.70 -27.16 -12.38
N VAL A 386 4.84 -26.50 -12.20
CA VAL A 386 5.81 -26.79 -11.14
C VAL A 386 6.03 -25.52 -10.32
N MET A 387 5.99 -25.64 -9.01
CA MET A 387 6.47 -24.63 -8.07
C MET A 387 7.82 -25.09 -7.52
N GLU A 388 8.87 -24.34 -7.76
CA GLU A 388 10.19 -24.54 -7.18
C GLU A 388 10.43 -23.55 -6.05
N VAL A 389 11.02 -24.01 -4.94
CA VAL A 389 11.41 -23.16 -3.81
C VAL A 389 12.93 -23.03 -3.79
N HIS A 390 13.41 -21.80 -3.98
CA HIS A 390 14.83 -21.48 -4.05
C HIS A 390 15.26 -20.56 -2.90
N LEU A 391 16.54 -20.62 -2.51
CA LEU A 391 17.15 -19.74 -1.53
C LEU A 391 17.86 -18.58 -2.25
N ASP A 392 17.69 -17.36 -1.73
CA ASP A 392 18.42 -16.10 -2.00
C ASP A 392 18.35 -15.58 -3.44
N SER A 393 17.90 -16.36 -4.40
CA SER A 393 17.66 -15.91 -5.76
C SER A 393 16.79 -16.89 -6.56
N ILE A 394 16.20 -16.45 -7.66
CA ILE A 394 15.43 -17.30 -8.60
C ILE A 394 16.26 -18.44 -9.23
N LYS A 395 17.58 -18.39 -9.14
CA LYS A 395 18.53 -19.43 -9.59
C LYS A 395 19.36 -19.98 -8.41
N GLY A 396 19.01 -19.64 -7.21
CA GLY A 396 19.68 -20.10 -6.00
C GLY A 396 19.48 -21.59 -5.75
N GLU A 397 19.94 -22.05 -4.61
CA GLU A 397 19.78 -23.44 -4.24
C GLU A 397 18.31 -23.83 -4.15
N LYS A 398 17.88 -24.80 -4.97
CA LYS A 398 16.51 -25.35 -4.89
C LYS A 398 16.41 -26.32 -3.71
N ILE A 399 15.52 -26.02 -2.77
CA ILE A 399 15.28 -26.80 -1.56
C ILE A 399 14.00 -27.64 -1.62
N ALA A 400 13.04 -27.26 -2.47
CA ALA A 400 11.81 -28.00 -2.68
C ALA A 400 11.29 -27.85 -4.11
N GLU A 401 10.53 -28.82 -4.58
CA GLU A 401 9.83 -28.81 -5.86
C GLU A 401 8.50 -29.55 -5.71
N ILE A 402 7.42 -28.90 -6.16
CA ILE A 402 6.09 -29.50 -6.19
C ILE A 402 5.54 -29.44 -7.61
N LYS A 403 5.06 -30.59 -8.11
CA LYS A 403 4.29 -30.70 -9.33
C LYS A 403 2.81 -30.55 -9.00
N ILE A 404 2.16 -29.56 -9.61
CA ILE A 404 0.74 -29.28 -9.44
C ILE A 404 0.00 -29.85 -10.65
N GLY A 405 -0.99 -30.70 -10.41
CA GLY A 405 -1.89 -31.23 -11.43
C GLY A 405 -3.18 -30.42 -11.49
N ASN A 406 -4.12 -30.89 -12.32
CA ASN A 406 -5.50 -30.37 -12.33
C ASN A 406 -6.18 -30.74 -11.00
N THR A 407 -6.69 -29.72 -10.29
CA THR A 407 -7.41 -29.89 -9.02
C THR A 407 -8.93 -29.96 -9.20
N GLY A 408 -9.40 -29.89 -10.43
CA GLY A 408 -10.83 -29.88 -10.75
C GLY A 408 -11.42 -28.49 -10.94
N GLY A 409 -10.61 -27.44 -10.88
CA GLY A 409 -11.05 -26.05 -11.09
C GLY A 409 -10.17 -25.03 -10.39
N TRP A 410 -10.30 -23.78 -10.78
CA TRP A 410 -9.51 -22.65 -10.27
C TRP A 410 -9.80 -22.30 -8.80
N GLU A 411 -10.93 -22.72 -8.25
CA GLU A 411 -11.33 -22.55 -6.85
C GLU A 411 -11.34 -23.84 -6.05
N ASN A 412 -10.92 -24.94 -6.67
CA ASN A 412 -10.80 -26.25 -5.99
C ASN A 412 -9.41 -26.38 -5.38
N TRP A 413 -9.26 -25.87 -4.17
CA TRP A 413 -8.01 -25.86 -3.44
C TRP A 413 -7.61 -27.26 -2.98
N THR A 414 -6.32 -27.56 -3.10
CA THR A 414 -5.72 -28.79 -2.58
C THR A 414 -4.43 -28.47 -1.86
N SER A 415 -4.19 -29.17 -0.76
CA SER A 415 -2.91 -29.10 -0.07
C SER A 415 -1.93 -30.08 -0.72
N VAL A 416 -0.79 -29.54 -1.14
CA VAL A 416 0.32 -30.31 -1.72
C VAL A 416 1.53 -30.20 -0.81
N ASN A 417 2.38 -31.22 -0.79
CA ASN A 417 3.57 -31.20 0.04
C ASN A 417 4.74 -31.93 -0.62
N THR A 418 5.97 -31.60 -0.19
CA THR A 418 7.20 -32.25 -0.60
C THR A 418 8.21 -32.24 0.55
N GLU A 419 9.02 -33.31 0.66
CA GLU A 419 10.08 -33.38 1.66
C GLU A 419 11.24 -32.44 1.30
N ILE A 420 11.83 -31.80 2.32
CA ILE A 420 13.05 -31.00 2.20
C ILE A 420 14.22 -31.87 2.67
N GLU A 421 14.97 -32.39 1.72
CA GLU A 421 16.12 -33.26 2.00
C GLU A 421 17.38 -32.45 2.28
N LYS A 422 17.46 -31.22 1.76
CA LYS A 422 18.62 -30.35 1.91
C LYS A 422 18.69 -29.73 3.30
N THR A 423 19.91 -29.51 3.77
CA THR A 423 20.13 -28.74 5.01
C THR A 423 19.98 -27.26 4.73
N VAL A 424 19.04 -26.64 5.43
CA VAL A 424 18.77 -25.19 5.36
C VAL A 424 18.97 -24.59 6.74
N SER A 425 19.69 -23.49 6.84
CA SER A 425 19.95 -22.80 8.11
C SER A 425 20.17 -21.31 7.94
N GLY A 426 20.07 -20.58 9.05
CA GLY A 426 20.27 -19.12 9.08
C GLY A 426 19.05 -18.35 8.62
N ILE A 427 19.25 -17.07 8.33
CA ILE A 427 18.22 -16.20 7.78
C ILE A 427 18.46 -16.15 6.27
N ARG A 428 17.43 -16.43 5.49
CA ARG A 428 17.53 -16.54 4.03
C ARG A 428 16.31 -15.91 3.36
N ASP A 429 16.48 -15.41 2.15
CA ASP A 429 15.36 -15.06 1.28
C ASP A 429 14.82 -16.31 0.58
N LEU A 430 13.49 -16.44 0.46
CA LEU A 430 12.84 -17.51 -0.32
C LEU A 430 12.31 -16.95 -1.63
N TYR A 431 12.41 -17.76 -2.68
CA TYR A 431 11.83 -17.49 -3.99
C TYR A 431 10.96 -18.67 -4.41
N PHE A 432 9.67 -18.43 -4.63
CA PHE A 432 8.76 -19.35 -5.28
C PHE A 432 8.79 -19.08 -6.77
N VAL A 433 9.36 -19.99 -7.54
CA VAL A 433 9.53 -19.84 -9.00
C VAL A 433 8.58 -20.79 -9.71
N PHE A 434 7.76 -20.25 -10.61
CA PHE A 434 6.73 -21.02 -11.30
C PHE A 434 7.16 -21.42 -12.71
N LYS A 435 6.95 -22.67 -13.05
CA LYS A 435 7.33 -23.25 -14.35
C LYS A 435 6.21 -24.08 -14.95
N GLY A 436 6.05 -24.00 -16.25
CA GLY A 436 5.05 -24.76 -16.98
C GLY A 436 4.95 -24.34 -18.44
N GLU A 437 3.82 -24.61 -19.04
CA GLU A 437 3.55 -24.25 -20.41
C GLU A 437 3.51 -22.71 -20.56
N LYS A 438 4.18 -22.19 -21.61
CA LYS A 438 4.26 -20.76 -21.85
C LYS A 438 2.92 -20.20 -22.29
N GLY A 439 2.58 -18.99 -21.81
CA GLY A 439 1.37 -18.26 -22.19
C GLY A 439 0.07 -18.81 -21.60
N VAL A 440 0.19 -19.71 -20.63
CA VAL A 440 -0.97 -20.32 -19.93
C VAL A 440 -0.90 -19.98 -18.46
N LYS A 441 -2.03 -19.63 -17.84
CA LYS A 441 -2.16 -19.55 -16.39
C LYS A 441 -1.98 -20.94 -15.80
N LEU A 442 -1.03 -21.12 -14.88
CA LEU A 442 -0.64 -22.43 -14.37
C LEU A 442 -1.45 -22.85 -13.13
N MET A 443 -1.56 -21.96 -12.17
CA MET A 443 -2.16 -22.25 -10.87
C MET A 443 -2.57 -20.96 -10.15
N ASN A 444 -3.37 -21.11 -9.09
CA ASN A 444 -3.50 -20.15 -8.01
C ASN A 444 -2.77 -20.67 -6.79
N PHE A 445 -2.32 -19.76 -5.90
CA PHE A 445 -1.54 -20.06 -4.71
C PHE A 445 -2.10 -19.28 -3.52
N ASN A 446 -2.51 -19.98 -2.44
CA ASN A 446 -3.21 -19.37 -1.30
C ASN A 446 -2.31 -19.23 -0.07
N TRP A 447 -1.63 -20.29 0.33
CA TRP A 447 -0.73 -20.25 1.49
C TRP A 447 0.38 -21.30 1.39
N TRP A 448 1.41 -21.10 2.22
CA TRP A 448 2.48 -22.07 2.39
C TRP A 448 2.91 -22.18 3.86
N GLN A 449 3.57 -23.30 4.18
CA GLN A 449 4.11 -23.57 5.51
C GLN A 449 5.22 -24.61 5.43
N MET A 450 6.19 -24.51 6.32
CA MET A 450 7.19 -25.57 6.53
C MET A 450 6.94 -26.28 7.85
N SER A 451 7.38 -27.54 7.94
CA SER A 451 7.25 -28.36 9.14
C SER A 451 8.59 -29.00 9.51
N LEU A 452 8.76 -29.26 10.82
CA LEU A 452 9.97 -29.90 11.39
C LEU A 452 9.95 -31.43 11.24
N SER A 453 8.83 -32.01 10.86
CA SER A 453 8.64 -33.44 10.71
C SER A 453 7.90 -33.76 9.41
N VAL A 454 8.17 -34.95 8.89
CA VAL A 454 7.40 -35.54 7.79
C VAL A 454 6.33 -36.43 8.41
N PRO A 455 5.04 -36.29 8.05
CA PRO A 455 4.01 -37.24 8.51
C PRO A 455 4.38 -38.67 8.18
N PRO A 456 4.04 -39.64 9.02
CA PRO A 456 4.24 -41.04 8.70
C PRO A 456 3.55 -41.39 7.37
N ARG A 457 4.26 -42.04 6.46
CA ARG A 457 3.64 -42.55 5.23
C ARG A 457 2.54 -43.55 5.63
N GLU A 458 1.30 -43.32 5.20
CA GLU A 458 0.25 -44.31 5.38
C GLU A 458 0.74 -45.64 4.78
N LYS A 459 0.84 -46.68 5.61
CA LYS A 459 1.11 -48.03 5.13
C LYS A 459 -0.12 -48.44 4.34
N ASN A 460 -0.04 -48.38 3.01
CA ASN A 460 -1.04 -49.02 2.16
C ASN A 460 -1.03 -50.51 2.49
N PHE A 461 -1.90 -50.94 3.39
CA PHE A 461 -2.26 -52.35 3.50
C PHE A 461 -2.99 -52.70 2.21
N LYS A 462 -2.25 -53.23 1.22
CA LYS A 462 -2.87 -53.95 0.11
C LYS A 462 -3.71 -55.09 0.72
N LYS A 463 -5.03 -54.98 0.64
CA LYS A 463 -5.92 -56.12 0.77
C LYS A 463 -5.99 -56.91 -0.53
#